data_626cd669f75edc6b70b4fc7ee9f012ee
#
_entry.id   626cd669f75edc6b70b4fc7ee9f012ee
#
_cell.length_a   1.000
_cell.length_b   1.000
_cell.length_c   1.000
_cell.angle_alpha   90.00
_cell.angle_beta   90.00
_cell.angle_gamma   90.00
#
_symmetry.space_group_name_H-M   'P 1'
#
loop_
_entity.id
_entity.type
_entity.pdbx_description
1 polymer ?
#
loop_
_entity_poly.entity_id
_entity_poly.type
_entity_poly.pdbx_seq_one_letter_code
_entity_poly.pdbx_strand_id
1 'polypeptide(L)'
;MKTLKSGIKDSEVRTLCKYLGLPARETFDNEVLEAVKEYQGEKGLTVDGIVGPNTWKSLYINNIQPGEKVKESDYAFASSILGCEVKALKAVVKVETGGRGGFIADGLPQILFEGHVFWRELKSRGINPETLRRGHEGILYPSWDRTKYKGGLGEWNRLNEAIGLHEEAALSSASWGLFQIMGNNFKVAGQKNVKSFVEENKKSEVNQFFLGINFIQSSPNILNALRKKDWASFARYYNGSGQVSVYSKRLQTAYKSI
;
A
#
# COMPACT_ATOMS: atom_id res chain seq x y z
N MET A 1 -11.14 -8.38 14.04
CA MET A 1 -10.64 -8.12 15.42
C MET A 1 -11.61 -7.20 16.13
N LYS A 2 -11.85 -7.44 17.41
CA LYS A 2 -12.74 -6.63 18.24
C LYS A 2 -12.06 -5.33 18.68
N THR A 3 -12.85 -4.31 18.97
CA THR A 3 -12.35 -3.15 19.68
C THR A 3 -12.10 -3.52 21.15
N LEU A 4 -10.88 -3.32 21.63
CA LEU A 4 -10.49 -3.58 23.02
C LEU A 4 -10.28 -2.27 23.77
N LYS A 5 -10.62 -2.25 25.06
CA LYS A 5 -10.43 -1.12 25.98
C LYS A 5 -10.22 -1.62 27.40
N SER A 6 -9.72 -0.76 28.26
CA SER A 6 -9.48 -1.08 29.68
C SER A 6 -10.70 -1.75 30.34
N GLY A 7 -10.44 -2.77 31.16
CA GLY A 7 -11.43 -3.56 31.88
C GLY A 7 -12.04 -4.75 31.09
N ILE A 8 -11.79 -4.87 29.79
CA ILE A 8 -12.26 -6.02 29.00
C ILE A 8 -11.43 -7.27 29.34
N LYS A 9 -12.11 -8.41 29.45
CA LYS A 9 -11.49 -9.74 29.44
C LYS A 9 -11.85 -10.44 28.14
N ASP A 10 -10.84 -10.68 27.28
CA ASP A 10 -11.01 -11.27 25.95
C ASP A 10 -9.72 -11.98 25.50
N SER A 11 -9.85 -13.05 24.75
CA SER A 11 -8.70 -13.80 24.22
C SER A 11 -7.83 -12.96 23.26
N GLU A 12 -8.40 -11.95 22.58
CA GLU A 12 -7.65 -11.05 21.71
C GLU A 12 -6.67 -10.15 22.49
N VAL A 13 -6.84 -9.99 23.80
CA VAL A 13 -5.86 -9.29 24.65
C VAL A 13 -4.52 -10.04 24.67
N ARG A 14 -4.50 -11.36 24.57
CA ARG A 14 -3.25 -12.13 24.42
C ARG A 14 -2.48 -11.73 23.16
N THR A 15 -3.21 -11.56 22.05
CA THR A 15 -2.62 -11.10 20.78
C THR A 15 -2.09 -9.68 20.89
N LEU A 16 -2.85 -8.80 21.57
CA LEU A 16 -2.43 -7.43 21.84
C LEU A 16 -1.15 -7.40 22.68
N CYS A 17 -1.10 -8.16 23.78
CA CYS A 17 0.10 -8.27 24.62
C CYS A 17 1.32 -8.75 23.83
N LYS A 18 1.14 -9.79 22.97
CA LYS A 18 2.21 -10.27 22.09
C LYS A 18 2.75 -9.15 21.20
N TYR A 19 1.88 -8.34 20.59
CA TYR A 19 2.29 -7.25 19.69
C TYR A 19 2.98 -6.11 20.42
N LEU A 20 2.64 -5.90 21.70
CA LEU A 20 3.26 -4.88 22.57
C LEU A 20 4.49 -5.40 23.32
N GLY A 21 4.87 -6.68 23.15
CA GLY A 21 5.99 -7.29 23.91
C GLY A 21 5.69 -7.51 25.39
N LEU A 22 4.42 -7.58 25.78
CA LEU A 22 3.99 -7.80 27.15
C LEU A 22 3.77 -9.30 27.46
N PRO A 23 3.86 -9.72 28.73
CA PRO A 23 3.45 -11.07 29.14
C PRO A 23 2.00 -11.37 28.77
N ALA A 24 1.74 -12.61 28.29
CA ALA A 24 0.42 -13.02 27.83
C ALA A 24 -0.63 -13.00 28.95
N ARG A 25 -1.73 -12.30 28.70
CA ARG A 25 -2.90 -12.20 29.61
C ARG A 25 -4.18 -11.99 28.82
N GLU A 26 -5.33 -12.23 29.44
CA GLU A 26 -6.66 -12.02 28.82
C GLU A 26 -7.36 -10.77 29.34
N THR A 27 -6.86 -10.15 30.40
CA THR A 27 -7.43 -8.93 30.98
C THR A 27 -6.69 -7.70 30.46
N PHE A 28 -7.44 -6.76 29.92
CA PHE A 28 -6.93 -5.45 29.55
C PHE A 28 -6.86 -4.59 30.82
N ASP A 29 -5.79 -4.78 31.58
CA ASP A 29 -5.49 -4.07 32.82
C ASP A 29 -4.79 -2.73 32.59
N ASN A 30 -4.39 -2.05 33.67
CA ASN A 30 -3.72 -0.75 33.57
C ASN A 30 -2.35 -0.83 32.89
N GLU A 31 -1.61 -1.93 33.03
CA GLU A 31 -0.33 -2.10 32.35
C GLU A 31 -0.51 -2.16 30.84
N VAL A 32 -1.51 -2.92 30.37
CA VAL A 32 -1.87 -2.97 28.94
C VAL A 32 -2.36 -1.61 28.44
N LEU A 33 -3.15 -0.88 29.25
CA LEU A 33 -3.65 0.45 28.90
C LEU A 33 -2.50 1.45 28.66
N GLU A 34 -1.55 1.51 29.57
CA GLU A 34 -0.42 2.45 29.43
C GLU A 34 0.48 2.07 28.24
N ALA A 35 0.75 0.78 28.02
CA ALA A 35 1.49 0.32 26.85
C ALA A 35 0.77 0.65 25.51
N VAL A 36 -0.56 0.55 25.49
CA VAL A 36 -1.35 0.95 24.30
C VAL A 36 -1.23 2.44 24.05
N LYS A 37 -1.35 3.29 25.09
CA LYS A 37 -1.23 4.75 24.93
C LYS A 37 0.16 5.16 24.49
N GLU A 38 1.21 4.56 25.07
CA GLU A 38 2.59 4.79 24.66
C GLU A 38 2.78 4.44 23.19
N TYR A 39 2.37 3.24 22.78
CA TYR A 39 2.42 2.81 21.38
C TYR A 39 1.65 3.76 20.46
N GLN A 40 0.45 4.19 20.85
CA GLN A 40 -0.35 5.13 20.06
C GLN A 40 0.39 6.45 19.87
N GLY A 41 1.02 6.98 20.93
CA GLY A 41 1.82 8.20 20.87
C GLY A 41 3.03 8.06 19.94
N GLU A 42 3.80 6.99 20.06
CA GLU A 42 4.96 6.70 19.19
C GLU A 42 4.58 6.62 17.72
N LYS A 43 3.41 6.04 17.41
CA LYS A 43 2.93 5.86 16.03
C LYS A 43 2.09 7.03 15.50
N GLY A 44 1.92 8.10 16.28
CA GLY A 44 1.12 9.26 15.88
C GLY A 44 -0.37 8.93 15.71
N LEU A 45 -0.86 7.94 16.45
CA LEU A 45 -2.29 7.60 16.51
C LEU A 45 -2.99 8.44 17.59
N THR A 46 -4.33 8.42 17.60
CA THR A 46 -5.08 9.01 18.72
C THR A 46 -4.74 8.27 20.01
N VAL A 47 -4.26 9.00 21.01
CA VAL A 47 -3.84 8.44 22.31
C VAL A 47 -5.06 8.35 23.24
N ASP A 48 -5.94 7.38 22.97
CA ASP A 48 -7.18 7.16 23.72
C ASP A 48 -7.19 5.88 24.55
N GLY A 49 -6.14 5.04 24.40
CA GLY A 49 -6.04 3.74 25.05
C GLY A 49 -7.03 2.71 24.50
N ILE A 50 -7.67 2.97 23.35
CA ILE A 50 -8.63 2.07 22.69
C ILE A 50 -7.96 1.38 21.49
N VAL A 51 -7.97 0.05 21.49
CA VAL A 51 -7.43 -0.72 20.37
C VAL A 51 -8.54 -0.96 19.34
N GLY A 52 -8.78 0.07 18.53
CA GLY A 52 -9.69 0.01 17.38
C GLY A 52 -8.98 -0.45 16.10
N PRO A 53 -9.68 -0.42 14.93
CA PRO A 53 -9.13 -0.90 13.66
C PRO A 53 -7.79 -0.28 13.26
N ASN A 54 -7.60 1.03 13.50
CA ASN A 54 -6.35 1.73 13.17
C ASN A 54 -5.20 1.29 14.07
N THR A 55 -5.43 1.16 15.38
CA THR A 55 -4.42 0.68 16.32
C THR A 55 -4.07 -0.77 16.04
N TRP A 56 -5.04 -1.65 15.79
CA TRP A 56 -4.81 -3.03 15.38
C TRP A 56 -3.97 -3.13 14.10
N LYS A 57 -4.31 -2.32 13.08
CA LYS A 57 -3.58 -2.30 11.81
C LYS A 57 -2.11 -1.87 12.03
N SER A 58 -1.89 -0.82 12.80
CA SER A 58 -0.55 -0.35 13.13
C SER A 58 0.26 -1.42 13.86
N LEU A 59 -0.30 -2.04 14.88
CA LEU A 59 0.31 -3.15 15.62
C LEU A 59 0.67 -4.33 14.71
N TYR A 60 -0.26 -4.73 13.84
CA TYR A 60 -0.05 -5.82 12.90
C TYR A 60 1.15 -5.52 11.98
N ILE A 61 1.12 -4.36 11.31
CA ILE A 61 2.17 -3.95 10.37
C ILE A 61 3.53 -3.81 11.07
N ASN A 62 3.57 -3.27 12.30
CA ASN A 62 4.81 -3.09 13.06
C ASN A 62 5.47 -4.43 13.49
N ASN A 63 4.72 -5.52 13.47
CA ASN A 63 5.22 -6.86 13.80
C ASN A 63 5.54 -7.73 12.57
N ILE A 64 5.42 -7.19 11.35
CA ILE A 64 5.81 -7.87 10.11
C ILE A 64 7.33 -7.91 10.03
N GLN A 65 7.87 -9.09 9.71
CA GLN A 65 9.31 -9.23 9.52
C GLN A 65 9.72 -8.82 8.09
N PRO A 66 10.94 -8.29 7.91
CA PRO A 66 11.48 -8.01 6.57
C PRO A 66 11.43 -9.25 5.67
N GLY A 67 11.07 -9.06 4.40
CA GLY A 67 11.00 -10.14 3.41
C GLY A 67 9.76 -11.04 3.50
N GLU A 68 8.84 -10.83 4.45
CA GLU A 68 7.62 -11.65 4.53
C GLU A 68 6.76 -11.54 3.28
N LYS A 69 6.28 -12.71 2.81
CA LYS A 69 5.29 -12.81 1.74
C LYS A 69 3.87 -12.81 2.30
N VAL A 70 2.92 -12.36 1.49
CA VAL A 70 1.50 -12.31 1.88
C VAL A 70 0.95 -13.72 2.12
N LYS A 71 0.33 -13.94 3.28
CA LYS A 71 -0.26 -15.20 3.75
C LYS A 71 -1.78 -15.08 3.91
N GLU A 72 -2.45 -16.21 4.12
CA GLU A 72 -3.89 -16.26 4.38
C GLU A 72 -4.31 -15.41 5.60
N SER A 73 -3.47 -15.36 6.64
CA SER A 73 -3.71 -14.53 7.82
C SER A 73 -3.75 -13.03 7.49
N ASP A 74 -2.95 -12.57 6.53
CA ASP A 74 -2.92 -11.17 6.11
C ASP A 74 -4.22 -10.78 5.39
N TYR A 75 -4.71 -11.67 4.51
CA TYR A 75 -6.01 -11.50 3.86
C TYR A 75 -7.15 -11.50 4.87
N ALA A 76 -7.16 -12.44 5.83
CA ALA A 76 -8.19 -12.49 6.87
C ALA A 76 -8.18 -11.22 7.72
N PHE A 77 -7.01 -10.75 8.12
CA PHE A 77 -6.85 -9.53 8.90
C PHE A 77 -7.30 -8.29 8.11
N ALA A 78 -6.81 -8.11 6.87
CA ALA A 78 -7.19 -6.98 6.02
C ALA A 78 -8.69 -6.97 5.71
N SER A 79 -9.29 -8.13 5.43
CA SER A 79 -10.73 -8.27 5.21
C SER A 79 -11.56 -7.86 6.43
N SER A 80 -11.09 -8.19 7.64
CA SER A 80 -11.75 -7.78 8.88
C SER A 80 -11.74 -6.26 9.07
N ILE A 81 -10.65 -5.58 8.70
CA ILE A 81 -10.52 -4.11 8.72
C ILE A 81 -11.41 -3.45 7.67
N LEU A 82 -11.41 -4.00 6.45
CA LEU A 82 -12.19 -3.46 5.33
C LEU A 82 -13.69 -3.79 5.45
N GLY A 83 -14.07 -4.77 6.27
CA GLY A 83 -15.44 -5.27 6.36
C GLY A 83 -15.93 -5.91 5.06
N CYS A 84 -15.05 -6.66 4.36
CA CYS A 84 -15.34 -7.34 3.10
C CYS A 84 -15.05 -8.85 3.19
N GLU A 85 -15.50 -9.62 2.21
CA GLU A 85 -15.17 -11.04 2.13
C GLU A 85 -13.69 -11.24 1.78
N VAL A 86 -13.01 -12.20 2.43
CA VAL A 86 -11.64 -12.60 2.12
C VAL A 86 -11.49 -12.96 0.63
N LYS A 87 -12.44 -13.71 0.09
CA LYS A 87 -12.49 -14.11 -1.31
C LYS A 87 -12.55 -12.91 -2.26
N ALA A 88 -13.32 -11.87 -1.91
CA ALA A 88 -13.42 -10.65 -2.70
C ALA A 88 -12.09 -9.87 -2.72
N LEU A 89 -11.44 -9.75 -1.56
CA LEU A 89 -10.14 -9.11 -1.46
C LEU A 89 -9.07 -9.88 -2.25
N LYS A 90 -9.03 -11.20 -2.14
CA LYS A 90 -8.12 -12.03 -2.93
C LYS A 90 -8.31 -11.86 -4.43
N ALA A 91 -9.57 -11.76 -4.90
CA ALA A 91 -9.86 -11.53 -6.31
C ALA A 91 -9.28 -10.21 -6.79
N VAL A 92 -9.40 -9.13 -6.00
CA VAL A 92 -8.80 -7.83 -6.31
C VAL A 92 -7.28 -7.97 -6.38
N VAL A 93 -6.65 -8.53 -5.36
CA VAL A 93 -5.18 -8.68 -5.33
C VAL A 93 -4.68 -9.50 -6.52
N LYS A 94 -5.35 -10.63 -6.84
CA LYS A 94 -5.00 -11.48 -7.99
C LYS A 94 -5.05 -10.72 -9.32
N VAL A 95 -6.04 -9.85 -9.50
CA VAL A 95 -6.19 -9.06 -10.73
C VAL A 95 -5.15 -7.94 -10.79
N GLU A 96 -4.92 -7.22 -9.68
CA GLU A 96 -3.97 -6.11 -9.61
C GLU A 96 -2.53 -6.58 -9.82
N THR A 97 -2.15 -7.68 -9.18
CA THR A 97 -0.78 -8.18 -9.25
C THR A 97 -0.52 -9.01 -10.51
N GLY A 98 -1.57 -9.47 -11.19
CA GLY A 98 -1.45 -10.44 -12.28
C GLY A 98 -0.77 -11.74 -11.83
N GLY A 99 -0.79 -12.05 -10.54
CA GLY A 99 -0.11 -13.20 -9.93
C GLY A 99 1.41 -13.02 -9.78
N ARG A 100 1.94 -11.81 -10.03
CA ARG A 100 3.37 -11.48 -9.87
C ARG A 100 3.65 -11.07 -8.44
N GLY A 101 4.86 -11.38 -7.95
CA GLY A 101 5.34 -10.89 -6.67
C GLY A 101 5.62 -9.38 -6.68
N GLY A 102 5.74 -8.81 -5.50
CA GLY A 102 6.03 -7.39 -5.33
C GLY A 102 7.51 -7.02 -5.45
N PHE A 103 8.41 -8.00 -5.64
CA PHE A 103 9.86 -7.80 -5.75
C PHE A 103 10.43 -8.46 -7.00
N ILE A 104 11.44 -7.83 -7.58
CA ILE A 104 12.25 -8.41 -8.69
C ILE A 104 13.53 -9.08 -8.16
N ALA A 105 14.00 -8.68 -6.98
CA ALA A 105 15.11 -9.27 -6.23
C ALA A 105 14.96 -8.88 -4.76
N ASP A 106 15.76 -9.48 -3.87
CA ASP A 106 15.74 -9.18 -2.44
C ASP A 106 15.93 -7.69 -2.17
N GLY A 107 14.99 -7.10 -1.43
CA GLY A 107 14.98 -5.68 -1.10
C GLY A 107 14.72 -4.74 -2.29
N LEU A 108 14.47 -5.27 -3.49
CA LEU A 108 14.27 -4.48 -4.70
C LEU A 108 12.82 -4.62 -5.21
N PRO A 109 11.89 -3.72 -4.83
CA PRO A 109 10.52 -3.74 -5.30
C PRO A 109 10.38 -3.74 -6.81
N GLN A 110 9.33 -4.37 -7.33
CA GLN A 110 8.94 -4.16 -8.72
C GLN A 110 8.49 -2.73 -8.90
N ILE A 111 9.02 -2.05 -9.91
CA ILE A 111 8.66 -0.68 -10.25
C ILE A 111 8.39 -0.52 -11.75
N LEU A 112 7.66 0.55 -12.09
CA LEU A 112 7.58 1.08 -13.44
C LEU A 112 7.79 2.60 -13.37
N PHE A 113 8.88 3.10 -13.94
CA PHE A 113 9.19 4.53 -13.94
C PHE A 113 8.54 5.24 -15.12
N GLU A 114 7.79 6.31 -14.81
CA GLU A 114 6.97 7.08 -15.76
C GLU A 114 7.62 8.44 -16.07
N GLY A 115 8.43 8.52 -17.12
CA GLY A 115 9.16 9.75 -17.46
C GLY A 115 8.26 10.96 -17.76
N HIS A 116 7.04 10.72 -18.30
CA HIS A 116 6.05 11.78 -18.49
C HIS A 116 5.41 12.26 -17.18
N VAL A 117 5.38 11.40 -16.16
CA VAL A 117 5.00 11.81 -14.79
C VAL A 117 6.14 12.61 -14.17
N PHE A 118 7.39 12.17 -14.35
CA PHE A 118 8.58 12.89 -13.88
C PHE A 118 8.63 14.32 -14.45
N TRP A 119 8.31 14.47 -15.73
CA TRP A 119 8.14 15.78 -16.36
C TRP A 119 7.15 16.68 -15.61
N ARG A 120 5.97 16.14 -15.27
CA ARG A 120 4.92 16.88 -14.52
C ARG A 120 5.34 17.15 -13.08
N GLU A 121 5.97 16.21 -12.43
CA GLU A 121 6.44 16.35 -11.04
C GLU A 121 7.52 17.44 -10.90
N LEU A 122 8.44 17.56 -11.88
CA LEU A 122 9.39 18.66 -11.94
C LEU A 122 8.68 20.01 -12.12
N LYS A 123 7.75 20.10 -13.09
CA LYS A 123 6.97 21.34 -13.33
C LYS A 123 6.20 21.79 -12.08
N SER A 124 5.58 20.87 -11.36
CA SER A 124 4.84 21.18 -10.13
C SER A 124 5.73 21.74 -9.01
N ARG A 125 7.04 21.50 -9.09
CA ARG A 125 8.07 22.02 -8.17
C ARG A 125 8.78 23.28 -8.70
N GLY A 126 8.26 23.87 -9.77
CA GLY A 126 8.83 25.09 -10.37
C GLY A 126 10.09 24.85 -11.20
N ILE A 127 10.44 23.60 -11.51
CA ILE A 127 11.60 23.26 -12.33
C ILE A 127 11.15 23.10 -13.79
N ASN A 128 11.82 23.78 -14.72
CA ASN A 128 11.56 23.61 -16.15
C ASN A 128 12.22 22.34 -16.67
N PRO A 129 11.46 21.26 -17.03
CA PRO A 129 12.05 20.01 -17.47
C PRO A 129 12.83 20.10 -18.78
N GLU A 130 12.49 21.07 -19.65
CA GLU A 130 13.21 21.26 -20.93
C GLU A 130 14.70 21.55 -20.71
N THR A 131 15.06 22.25 -19.63
CA THR A 131 16.46 22.57 -19.31
C THR A 131 17.28 21.36 -18.92
N LEU A 132 16.60 20.27 -18.45
CA LEU A 132 17.21 19.03 -17.99
C LEU A 132 17.13 17.91 -19.03
N ARG A 133 16.39 18.14 -20.13
CA ARG A 133 16.05 17.08 -21.08
C ARG A 133 17.22 16.55 -21.89
N ARG A 134 18.16 17.44 -22.27
CA ARG A 134 19.29 17.07 -23.12
C ARG A 134 20.15 16.00 -22.47
N GLY A 135 20.27 14.84 -23.10
CA GLY A 135 20.97 13.67 -22.58
C GLY A 135 20.12 12.78 -21.67
N HIS A 136 18.85 13.17 -21.38
CA HIS A 136 17.93 12.45 -20.49
C HIS A 136 16.59 12.10 -21.17
N GLU A 137 16.56 12.02 -22.51
CA GLU A 137 15.35 11.76 -23.31
C GLU A 137 14.75 10.37 -23.04
N GLY A 138 15.53 9.47 -22.42
CA GLY A 138 15.06 8.15 -21.98
C GLY A 138 14.19 8.18 -20.73
N ILE A 139 14.33 9.23 -19.91
CA ILE A 139 13.65 9.36 -18.62
C ILE A 139 12.82 10.62 -18.49
N LEU A 140 12.97 11.59 -19.37
CA LEU A 140 12.35 12.92 -19.27
C LEU A 140 11.68 13.32 -20.59
N TYR A 141 10.37 13.18 -20.67
CA TYR A 141 9.55 13.45 -21.85
C TYR A 141 8.14 13.89 -21.47
N PRO A 142 7.48 14.78 -22.28
CA PRO A 142 6.23 15.46 -21.88
C PRO A 142 4.98 14.57 -21.98
N SER A 143 4.99 13.54 -22.83
CA SER A 143 3.83 12.70 -23.12
C SER A 143 4.15 11.22 -22.94
N TRP A 144 3.14 10.43 -22.59
CA TRP A 144 3.29 8.97 -22.45
C TRP A 144 3.86 8.33 -23.73
N ASP A 145 4.89 7.50 -23.55
CA ASP A 145 5.57 6.79 -24.63
C ASP A 145 5.98 5.38 -24.19
N ARG A 146 5.29 4.36 -24.70
CA ARG A 146 5.53 2.97 -24.39
C ARG A 146 6.93 2.47 -24.77
N THR A 147 7.56 3.07 -25.77
CA THR A 147 8.87 2.65 -26.27
C THR A 147 10.00 2.93 -25.27
N LYS A 148 9.76 3.76 -24.27
CA LYS A 148 10.73 4.14 -23.24
C LYS A 148 10.88 3.11 -22.13
N TYR A 149 9.93 2.20 -21.94
CA TYR A 149 9.98 1.19 -20.87
C TYR A 149 11.01 0.11 -21.17
N LYS A 150 11.74 -0.30 -20.16
CA LYS A 150 12.81 -1.32 -20.23
C LYS A 150 12.44 -2.61 -19.49
N GLY A 151 11.55 -2.51 -18.51
CA GLY A 151 11.17 -3.61 -17.63
C GLY A 151 12.25 -4.03 -16.63
N GLY A 152 11.83 -4.68 -15.55
CA GLY A 152 12.73 -5.25 -14.54
C GLY A 152 13.79 -4.25 -14.03
N LEU A 153 15.05 -4.67 -14.00
CA LEU A 153 16.18 -3.83 -13.56
C LEU A 153 16.38 -2.59 -14.44
N GLY A 154 15.93 -2.62 -15.70
CA GLY A 154 16.00 -1.45 -16.57
C GLY A 154 15.16 -0.27 -16.06
N GLU A 155 14.07 -0.52 -15.34
CA GLU A 155 13.26 0.55 -14.73
C GLU A 155 14.00 1.17 -13.52
N TRP A 156 14.74 0.37 -12.76
CA TRP A 156 15.57 0.89 -11.68
C TRP A 156 16.73 1.75 -12.19
N ASN A 157 17.36 1.38 -13.30
CA ASN A 157 18.39 2.23 -13.93
C ASN A 157 17.81 3.58 -14.33
N ARG A 158 16.62 3.59 -14.94
CA ARG A 158 15.91 4.82 -15.31
C ARG A 158 15.52 5.66 -14.08
N LEU A 159 15.02 5.02 -13.03
CA LEU A 159 14.70 5.70 -11.78
C LEU A 159 15.95 6.31 -11.12
N ASN A 160 17.07 5.57 -11.07
CA ASN A 160 18.31 6.06 -10.48
C ASN A 160 18.88 7.26 -11.24
N GLU A 161 18.80 7.25 -12.57
CA GLU A 161 19.16 8.40 -13.39
C GLU A 161 18.27 9.62 -13.05
N ALA A 162 16.96 9.42 -12.91
CA ALA A 162 16.02 10.48 -12.54
C ALA A 162 16.24 11.00 -11.10
N ILE A 163 16.62 10.12 -10.15
CA ILE A 163 16.99 10.49 -8.78
C ILE A 163 18.17 11.46 -8.78
N GLY A 164 19.15 11.24 -9.66
CA GLY A 164 20.30 12.15 -9.84
C GLY A 164 19.89 13.56 -10.27
N LEU A 165 18.75 13.73 -10.95
CA LEU A 165 18.21 15.04 -11.31
C LEU A 165 17.35 15.65 -10.20
N HIS A 166 16.44 14.87 -9.61
CA HIS A 166 15.58 15.32 -8.52
C HIS A 166 14.92 14.15 -7.80
N GLU A 167 15.43 13.78 -6.63
CA GLU A 167 15.01 12.58 -5.90
C GLU A 167 13.50 12.46 -5.67
N GLU A 168 12.88 13.46 -5.00
CA GLU A 168 11.45 13.36 -4.65
C GLU A 168 10.53 13.32 -5.87
N ALA A 169 10.85 14.07 -6.93
CA ALA A 169 10.09 14.02 -8.17
C ALA A 169 10.24 12.65 -8.84
N ALA A 170 11.44 12.07 -8.85
CA ALA A 170 11.71 10.76 -9.42
C ALA A 170 10.95 9.65 -8.67
N LEU A 171 11.05 9.62 -7.34
CA LEU A 171 10.33 8.65 -6.50
C LEU A 171 8.81 8.77 -6.64
N SER A 172 8.30 10.00 -6.79
CA SER A 172 6.86 10.28 -7.03
C SER A 172 6.39 9.78 -8.39
N SER A 173 7.31 9.61 -9.35
CA SER A 173 7.04 9.30 -10.75
C SER A 173 7.15 7.82 -11.10
N ALA A 174 7.44 6.96 -10.15
CA ALA A 174 7.40 5.52 -10.33
C ALA A 174 6.15 4.92 -9.67
N SER A 175 5.64 3.84 -10.25
CA SER A 175 4.72 2.94 -9.56
C SER A 175 5.52 1.86 -8.82
N TRP A 176 5.01 1.41 -7.65
CA TRP A 176 5.77 0.63 -6.69
C TRP A 176 5.07 -0.64 -6.22
N GLY A 177 5.84 -1.71 -6.13
CA GLY A 177 5.51 -2.92 -5.40
C GLY A 177 4.33 -3.71 -5.96
N LEU A 178 3.68 -4.45 -5.08
CA LEU A 178 2.64 -5.43 -5.41
C LEU A 178 1.45 -4.84 -6.18
N PHE A 179 0.98 -3.65 -5.77
CA PHE A 179 -0.19 -2.97 -6.37
C PHE A 179 0.18 -1.91 -7.40
N GLN A 180 1.45 -1.73 -7.70
CA GLN A 180 1.91 -0.70 -8.63
C GLN A 180 1.33 0.69 -8.34
N ILE A 181 1.31 1.06 -7.05
CA ILE A 181 0.82 2.39 -6.62
C ILE A 181 1.86 3.44 -6.98
N MET A 182 1.42 4.50 -7.67
CA MET A 182 2.29 5.64 -7.99
C MET A 182 2.81 6.32 -6.72
N GLY A 183 4.10 6.69 -6.73
CA GLY A 183 4.75 7.32 -5.58
C GLY A 183 4.08 8.62 -5.14
N ASN A 184 3.52 9.41 -6.07
CA ASN A 184 2.77 10.64 -5.73
C ASN A 184 1.43 10.37 -4.99
N ASN A 185 0.98 9.11 -4.93
CA ASN A 185 -0.17 8.67 -4.13
C ASN A 185 0.21 8.26 -2.70
N PHE A 186 1.41 8.59 -2.22
CA PHE A 186 1.89 8.19 -0.90
C PHE A 186 0.93 8.55 0.25
N LYS A 187 0.27 9.72 0.19
CA LYS A 187 -0.72 10.13 1.21
C LYS A 187 -1.91 9.19 1.25
N VAL A 188 -2.43 8.83 0.09
CA VAL A 188 -3.56 7.88 -0.07
C VAL A 188 -3.18 6.49 0.44
N ALA A 189 -1.91 6.09 0.24
CA ALA A 189 -1.35 4.88 0.80
C ALA A 189 -1.03 4.96 2.31
N GLY A 190 -1.35 6.08 2.98
CA GLY A 190 -1.19 6.25 4.42
C GLY A 190 0.22 6.65 4.85
N GLN A 191 1.02 7.25 3.95
CA GLN A 191 2.40 7.64 4.23
C GLN A 191 2.54 9.17 4.31
N LYS A 192 3.47 9.64 5.15
CA LYS A 192 3.72 11.08 5.39
C LYS A 192 4.44 11.78 4.23
N ASN A 193 5.26 11.06 3.49
CA ASN A 193 5.99 11.56 2.33
C ASN A 193 6.36 10.39 1.39
N VAL A 194 6.87 10.70 0.19
CA VAL A 194 7.22 9.68 -0.80
C VAL A 194 8.40 8.81 -0.36
N LYS A 195 9.35 9.34 0.42
CA LYS A 195 10.48 8.55 0.93
C LYS A 195 10.01 7.47 1.89
N SER A 196 9.13 7.80 2.85
CA SER A 196 8.55 6.79 3.75
C SER A 196 7.70 5.75 3.01
N PHE A 197 7.01 6.15 1.93
CA PHE A 197 6.29 5.22 1.06
C PHE A 197 7.23 4.22 0.36
N VAL A 198 8.35 4.69 -0.15
CA VAL A 198 9.36 3.85 -0.80
C VAL A 198 10.01 2.89 0.20
N GLU A 199 10.36 3.37 1.40
CA GLU A 199 10.93 2.51 2.44
C GLU A 199 9.94 1.42 2.89
N GLU A 200 8.64 1.73 3.01
CA GLU A 200 7.63 0.69 3.28
C GLU A 200 7.55 -0.35 2.14
N ASN A 201 7.66 0.08 0.88
CA ASN A 201 7.68 -0.86 -0.25
C ASN A 201 8.89 -1.78 -0.27
N LYS A 202 10.03 -1.37 0.31
CA LYS A 202 11.26 -2.17 0.38
C LYS A 202 11.25 -3.23 1.47
N LYS A 203 10.41 -3.11 2.51
CA LYS A 203 10.45 -3.98 3.69
C LYS A 203 9.97 -5.40 3.39
N SER A 204 8.76 -5.57 2.85
CA SER A 204 8.17 -6.89 2.58
C SER A 204 6.97 -6.79 1.63
N GLU A 205 6.55 -7.93 1.06
CA GLU A 205 5.29 -7.98 0.30
C GLU A 205 4.08 -7.67 1.18
N VAL A 206 4.13 -8.02 2.46
CA VAL A 206 3.04 -7.72 3.40
C VAL A 206 2.92 -6.21 3.61
N ASN A 207 4.05 -5.47 3.71
CA ASN A 207 4.01 -4.00 3.77
C ASN A 207 3.42 -3.40 2.47
N GLN A 208 3.84 -3.88 1.30
CA GLN A 208 3.26 -3.48 0.01
C GLN A 208 1.76 -3.78 -0.06
N PHE A 209 1.34 -4.95 0.44
CA PHE A 209 -0.06 -5.33 0.53
C PHE A 209 -0.86 -4.32 1.37
N PHE A 210 -0.37 -3.93 2.55
CA PHE A 210 -1.07 -2.96 3.40
C PHE A 210 -1.07 -1.54 2.83
N LEU A 211 -0.09 -1.14 2.04
CA LEU A 211 -0.17 0.10 1.27
C LEU A 211 -1.35 0.06 0.27
N GLY A 212 -1.57 -1.07 -0.40
CA GLY A 212 -2.74 -1.28 -1.26
C GLY A 212 -4.06 -1.29 -0.49
N ILE A 213 -4.10 -1.90 0.70
CA ILE A 213 -5.26 -1.89 1.59
C ILE A 213 -5.60 -0.46 2.02
N ASN A 214 -4.60 0.36 2.38
CA ASN A 214 -4.79 1.76 2.71
C ASN A 214 -5.39 2.54 1.52
N PHE A 215 -4.88 2.29 0.31
CA PHE A 215 -5.41 2.90 -0.91
C PHE A 215 -6.89 2.56 -1.13
N ILE A 216 -7.29 1.31 -0.97
CA ILE A 216 -8.71 0.89 -1.05
C ILE A 216 -9.55 1.55 0.05
N GLN A 217 -9.03 1.57 1.28
CA GLN A 217 -9.72 2.12 2.45
C GLN A 217 -9.93 3.64 2.36
N SER A 218 -9.02 4.36 1.71
CA SER A 218 -9.06 5.83 1.59
C SER A 218 -10.22 6.33 0.72
N SER A 219 -10.77 5.48 -0.16
CA SER A 219 -11.90 5.82 -1.04
C SER A 219 -13.18 5.12 -0.60
N PRO A 220 -14.15 5.83 -0.02
CA PRO A 220 -15.45 5.24 0.35
C PRO A 220 -16.14 4.53 -0.81
N ASN A 221 -16.01 5.06 -2.03
CA ASN A 221 -16.63 4.48 -3.22
C ASN A 221 -15.99 3.13 -3.59
N ILE A 222 -14.65 3.04 -3.57
CA ILE A 222 -13.93 1.78 -3.83
C ILE A 222 -14.26 0.75 -2.76
N LEU A 223 -14.22 1.16 -1.48
CA LEU A 223 -14.49 0.28 -0.35
C LEU A 223 -15.94 -0.26 -0.38
N ASN A 224 -16.93 0.59 -0.65
CA ASN A 224 -18.32 0.17 -0.75
C ASN A 224 -18.55 -0.77 -1.95
N ALA A 225 -17.93 -0.50 -3.09
CA ALA A 225 -18.01 -1.38 -4.25
C ALA A 225 -17.40 -2.77 -3.94
N LEU A 226 -16.25 -2.81 -3.25
CA LEU A 226 -15.62 -4.05 -2.81
C LEU A 226 -16.53 -4.86 -1.88
N ARG A 227 -17.11 -4.22 -0.84
CA ARG A 227 -18.02 -4.85 0.11
C ARG A 227 -19.23 -5.47 -0.56
N LYS A 228 -19.79 -4.78 -1.55
CA LYS A 228 -20.97 -5.24 -2.32
C LYS A 228 -20.60 -6.20 -3.45
N LYS A 229 -19.32 -6.38 -3.74
CA LYS A 229 -18.85 -7.13 -4.93
C LYS A 229 -19.39 -6.53 -6.24
N ASP A 230 -19.63 -5.21 -6.24
CA ASP A 230 -19.97 -4.43 -7.44
C ASP A 230 -18.69 -4.17 -8.25
N TRP A 231 -18.34 -5.16 -9.06
CA TRP A 231 -17.11 -5.14 -9.84
C TRP A 231 -17.04 -4.02 -10.88
N ALA A 232 -18.18 -3.59 -11.39
CA ALA A 232 -18.24 -2.50 -12.36
C ALA A 232 -17.92 -1.15 -11.71
N SER A 233 -18.55 -0.87 -10.56
CA SER A 233 -18.24 0.33 -9.77
C SER A 233 -16.82 0.30 -9.22
N PHE A 234 -16.35 -0.85 -8.72
CA PHE A 234 -14.97 -1.01 -8.28
C PHE A 234 -13.98 -0.66 -9.42
N ALA A 235 -14.17 -1.27 -10.60
CA ALA A 235 -13.33 -1.01 -11.77
C ALA A 235 -13.30 0.48 -12.14
N ARG A 236 -14.46 1.14 -12.14
CA ARG A 236 -14.59 2.56 -12.47
C ARG A 236 -13.84 3.47 -11.50
N TYR A 237 -14.01 3.21 -10.19
CA TYR A 237 -13.41 4.07 -9.16
C TYR A 237 -11.92 3.79 -8.95
N TYR A 238 -11.48 2.54 -9.18
CA TYR A 238 -10.09 2.14 -8.98
C TYR A 238 -9.21 2.46 -10.21
N ASN A 239 -9.65 2.08 -11.41
CA ASN A 239 -8.90 2.24 -12.66
C ASN A 239 -9.37 3.38 -13.57
N GLY A 240 -10.45 4.09 -13.20
CA GLY A 240 -11.07 5.08 -14.08
C GLY A 240 -12.00 4.45 -15.14
N SER A 241 -12.56 5.31 -16.02
CA SER A 241 -13.65 4.92 -16.93
C SER A 241 -13.22 4.15 -18.19
N GLY A 242 -11.90 4.09 -18.49
CA GLY A 242 -11.41 3.66 -19.80
C GLY A 242 -11.59 2.17 -20.14
N GLN A 243 -11.61 1.26 -19.15
CA GLN A 243 -11.67 -0.19 -19.36
C GLN A 243 -12.56 -0.93 -18.34
N VAL A 244 -13.63 -0.30 -17.89
CA VAL A 244 -14.51 -0.82 -16.84
C VAL A 244 -15.01 -2.24 -17.15
N SER A 245 -15.49 -2.49 -18.36
CA SER A 245 -16.05 -3.79 -18.78
C SER A 245 -15.00 -4.92 -18.69
N VAL A 246 -13.79 -4.67 -19.20
CA VAL A 246 -12.72 -5.68 -19.22
C VAL A 246 -12.26 -5.98 -17.80
N TYR A 247 -12.05 -4.93 -17.00
CA TYR A 247 -11.53 -5.06 -15.66
C TYR A 247 -12.55 -5.70 -14.71
N SER A 248 -13.82 -5.31 -14.76
CA SER A 248 -14.89 -5.92 -13.98
C SER A 248 -15.07 -7.41 -14.28
N LYS A 249 -14.95 -7.81 -15.57
CA LYS A 249 -14.97 -9.22 -15.98
C LYS A 249 -13.80 -10.01 -15.39
N ARG A 250 -12.58 -9.42 -15.37
CA ARG A 250 -11.40 -10.05 -14.74
C ARG A 250 -11.63 -10.26 -13.25
N LEU A 251 -12.14 -9.26 -12.52
CA LEU A 251 -12.47 -9.37 -11.10
C LEU A 251 -13.51 -10.46 -10.84
N GLN A 252 -14.58 -10.49 -11.62
CA GLN A 252 -15.63 -11.51 -11.50
C GLN A 252 -15.08 -12.91 -11.76
N THR A 253 -14.24 -13.08 -12.78
CA THR A 253 -13.60 -14.36 -13.09
C THR A 253 -12.66 -14.78 -11.97
N ALA A 254 -11.81 -13.87 -11.48
CA ALA A 254 -10.92 -14.14 -10.36
C ALA A 254 -11.70 -14.53 -9.10
N TYR A 255 -12.79 -13.80 -8.78
CA TYR A 255 -13.65 -14.14 -7.64
C TYR A 255 -14.28 -15.54 -7.75
N LYS A 256 -14.70 -15.96 -8.94
CA LYS A 256 -15.28 -17.31 -9.16
C LYS A 256 -14.24 -18.42 -9.06
N SER A 257 -12.96 -18.13 -9.34
CA SER A 257 -11.87 -19.12 -9.39
C SER A 257 -11.15 -19.36 -8.05
N ILE A 258 -11.48 -18.61 -7.01
CA ILE A 258 -11.01 -18.77 -5.63
C ILE A 258 -12.06 -19.55 -4.81
#